data_09262823b10f4c7be54b64f3ac118e53
#
_entry.id   09262823b10f4c7be54b64f3ac118e53
#
_cell.length_a   1.000
_cell.length_b   1.000
_cell.length_c   1.000
_cell.angle_alpha   90.00
_cell.angle_beta   90.00
_cell.angle_gamma   90.00
#
_symmetry.space_group_name_H-M   'P 1'
#
loop_
_entity.id
_entity.type
_entity.pdbx_description
1 polymer ?
#
loop_
_entity_poly.entity_id
_entity_poly.type
_entity_poly.pdbx_seq_one_letter_code
_entity_poly.pdbx_strand_id
1 'polypeptide(L)'
;MEDSKLAIIPKVDFITLIYSSKDVARKFIRLLSNNLEEMENRLLDIAYQSVRQRVAGALLKINDQAASRGGDGVITISRRDISNIVGTATESLNRTLADFKDEGLLAIAGDGLKIVNRPKLERLLH
;
A
#
# COMPACT_ATOMS: atom_id res chain seq x y z
N MET A 1 -9.43 -19.66 22.75
CA MET A 1 -8.07 -19.68 23.33
C MET A 1 -7.47 -21.04 23.07
N GLU A 2 -6.44 -21.12 22.28
CA GLU A 2 -5.71 -22.36 22.09
C GLU A 2 -4.61 -22.48 23.15
N ASP A 3 -4.51 -23.64 23.77
CA ASP A 3 -3.44 -23.91 24.73
C ASP A 3 -2.10 -24.03 23.97
N SER A 4 -1.19 -23.12 24.25
CA SER A 4 0.14 -23.09 23.64
C SER A 4 1.18 -23.62 24.62
N LYS A 5 2.01 -24.57 24.17
CA LYS A 5 3.19 -25.03 24.93
C LYS A 5 4.40 -24.16 24.56
N LEU A 6 4.99 -23.49 25.54
CA LEU A 6 6.17 -22.66 25.38
C LEU A 6 7.38 -23.35 26.01
N ALA A 7 8.49 -23.38 25.27
CA ALA A 7 9.79 -23.77 25.80
C ALA A 7 10.63 -22.52 26.06
N ILE A 8 11.17 -22.39 27.27
CA ILE A 8 12.06 -21.30 27.66
C ILE A 8 13.50 -21.79 27.59
N ILE A 9 14.32 -21.12 26.80
CA ILE A 9 15.74 -21.40 26.66
C ILE A 9 16.51 -20.22 27.26
N PRO A 10 17.40 -20.44 28.26
CA PRO A 10 18.25 -19.38 28.81
C PRO A 10 19.12 -18.75 27.71
N LYS A 11 19.31 -17.44 27.77
CA LYS A 11 20.09 -16.69 26.77
C LYS A 11 21.51 -17.23 26.59
N VAL A 12 22.16 -17.60 27.69
CA VAL A 12 23.54 -18.13 27.69
C VAL A 12 23.61 -19.46 26.94
N ASP A 13 22.67 -20.35 27.17
CA ASP A 13 22.60 -21.67 26.51
C ASP A 13 22.32 -21.52 25.01
N PHE A 14 21.45 -20.59 24.65
CA PHE A 14 21.15 -20.27 23.25
C PHE A 14 22.36 -19.70 22.51
N ILE A 15 23.09 -18.76 23.11
CA ILE A 15 24.32 -18.19 22.55
C ILE A 15 25.37 -19.29 22.36
N THR A 16 25.59 -20.12 23.36
CA THR A 16 26.52 -21.24 23.30
C THR A 16 26.17 -22.20 22.16
N LEU A 17 24.89 -22.50 21.98
CA LEU A 17 24.41 -23.37 20.92
C LEU A 17 24.67 -22.77 19.52
N ILE A 18 24.43 -21.49 19.34
CA ILE A 18 24.68 -20.80 18.07
C ILE A 18 26.17 -20.81 17.70
N TYR A 19 27.05 -20.57 18.67
CA TYR A 19 28.50 -20.59 18.42
C TYR A 19 29.08 -21.99 18.25
N SER A 20 28.46 -23.02 18.84
CA SER A 20 28.96 -24.39 18.77
C SER A 20 28.44 -25.18 17.57
N SER A 21 27.31 -24.81 17.00
CA SER A 21 26.68 -25.53 15.89
C SER A 21 26.43 -24.63 14.68
N LYS A 22 27.18 -24.85 13.61
CA LYS A 22 27.01 -24.14 12.34
C LYS A 22 25.61 -24.35 11.71
N ASP A 23 25.04 -25.52 11.91
CA ASP A 23 23.71 -25.83 11.36
C ASP A 23 22.61 -25.10 12.12
N VAL A 24 22.72 -24.98 13.43
CA VAL A 24 21.77 -24.18 14.24
C VAL A 24 21.90 -22.72 13.90
N ALA A 25 23.11 -22.17 13.79
CA ALA A 25 23.34 -20.79 13.39
C ALA A 25 22.76 -20.51 12.01
N ARG A 26 22.95 -21.38 11.04
CA ARG A 26 22.41 -21.24 9.68
C ARG A 26 20.87 -21.23 9.68
N LYS A 27 20.25 -22.15 10.40
CA LYS A 27 18.79 -22.20 10.54
C LYS A 27 18.23 -20.94 11.20
N PHE A 28 18.90 -20.44 12.22
CA PHE A 28 18.50 -19.22 12.92
C PHE A 28 18.64 -17.97 12.05
N ILE A 29 19.73 -17.83 11.30
CA ILE A 29 19.92 -16.75 10.34
C ILE A 29 18.82 -16.78 9.26
N ARG A 30 18.48 -17.97 8.75
CA ARG A 30 17.38 -18.11 7.78
C ARG A 30 16.04 -17.69 8.37
N LEU A 31 15.76 -18.08 9.61
CA LEU A 31 14.55 -17.67 10.33
C LEU A 31 14.45 -16.15 10.46
N LEU A 32 15.55 -15.51 10.88
CA LEU A 32 15.60 -14.05 11.01
C LEU A 32 15.45 -13.35 9.66
N SER A 33 16.08 -13.87 8.61
CA SER A 33 15.97 -13.31 7.25
C SER A 33 14.54 -13.39 6.73
N ASN A 34 13.86 -14.51 6.92
CA ASN A 34 12.46 -14.66 6.51
C ASN A 34 11.54 -13.71 7.30
N ASN A 35 11.74 -13.58 8.60
CA ASN A 35 10.96 -12.65 9.42
C ASN A 35 11.18 -11.19 8.99
N LEU A 36 12.41 -10.82 8.65
CA LEU A 36 12.73 -9.48 8.16
C LEU A 36 12.05 -9.19 6.82
N GLU A 37 12.08 -10.15 5.89
CA GLU A 37 11.39 -10.04 4.61
C GLU A 37 9.88 -9.88 4.79
N GLU A 38 9.25 -10.66 5.67
CA GLU A 38 7.83 -10.50 5.99
C GLU A 38 7.50 -9.14 6.59
N MET A 39 8.33 -8.63 7.50
CA MET A 39 8.13 -7.31 8.10
C MET A 39 8.26 -6.20 7.07
N GLU A 40 9.25 -6.29 6.17
CA GLU A 40 9.45 -5.34 5.07
C GLU A 40 8.24 -5.32 4.13
N ASN A 41 7.74 -6.49 3.73
CA ASN A 41 6.55 -6.60 2.88
C ASN A 41 5.31 -5.98 3.56
N ARG A 42 5.10 -6.22 4.86
CA ARG A 42 4.00 -5.60 5.61
C ARG A 42 4.10 -4.07 5.65
N LEU A 43 5.31 -3.52 5.81
CA LEU A 43 5.51 -2.08 5.79
C LEU A 43 5.23 -1.48 4.41
N LEU A 44 5.64 -2.17 3.34
CA LEU A 44 5.34 -1.78 1.96
C LEU A 44 3.83 -1.80 1.69
N ASP A 45 3.12 -2.83 2.15
CA ASP A 45 1.66 -2.93 2.01
C ASP A 45 0.95 -1.79 2.73
N ILE A 46 1.34 -1.47 3.96
CA ILE A 46 0.78 -0.34 4.72
C ILE A 46 1.05 0.99 4.01
N ALA A 47 2.26 1.20 3.54
CA ALA A 47 2.63 2.41 2.81
C ALA A 47 1.84 2.54 1.50
N TYR A 48 1.66 1.45 0.78
CA TYR A 48 0.90 1.41 -0.46
C TYR A 48 -0.59 1.68 -0.24
N GLN A 49 -1.19 1.08 0.78
CA GLN A 49 -2.58 1.35 1.16
C GLN A 49 -2.79 2.82 1.50
N SER A 50 -1.87 3.44 2.25
CA SER A 50 -1.92 4.88 2.55
C SER A 50 -1.90 5.74 1.28
N VAL A 51 -1.09 5.39 0.26
CA VAL A 51 -1.08 6.07 -1.04
C VAL A 51 -2.42 5.90 -1.76
N ARG A 52 -2.98 4.70 -1.81
CA ARG A 52 -4.29 4.42 -2.42
C ARG A 52 -5.40 5.26 -1.80
N GLN A 53 -5.46 5.33 -0.47
CA GLN A 53 -6.45 6.16 0.24
C GLN A 53 -6.30 7.64 -0.10
N ARG A 54 -5.08 8.16 -0.09
CA ARG A 54 -4.82 9.56 -0.42
C ARG A 54 -5.17 9.89 -1.88
N VAL A 55 -4.85 9.00 -2.81
CA VAL A 55 -5.22 9.17 -4.22
C VAL A 55 -6.74 9.15 -4.40
N ALA A 56 -7.45 8.21 -3.78
CA ALA A 56 -8.90 8.14 -3.82
C ALA A 56 -9.55 9.43 -3.29
N GLY A 57 -9.11 9.91 -2.13
CA GLY A 57 -9.60 11.14 -1.53
C GLY A 57 -9.34 12.38 -2.40
N ALA A 58 -8.15 12.49 -2.99
CA ALA A 58 -7.82 13.58 -3.89
C ALA A 58 -8.69 13.57 -5.15
N LEU A 59 -8.88 12.42 -5.78
CA LEU A 59 -9.72 12.29 -6.98
C LEU A 59 -11.18 12.65 -6.71
N LEU A 60 -11.75 12.19 -5.59
CA LEU A 60 -13.11 12.56 -5.18
C LEU A 60 -13.24 14.07 -4.99
N LYS A 61 -12.31 14.68 -4.27
CA LYS A 61 -12.30 16.13 -4.04
C LYS A 61 -12.20 16.93 -5.34
N ILE A 62 -11.30 16.54 -6.24
CA ILE A 62 -11.12 17.18 -7.55
C ILE A 62 -12.40 17.05 -8.38
N ASN A 63 -13.01 15.87 -8.40
CA ASN A 63 -14.24 15.62 -9.12
C ASN A 63 -15.41 16.47 -8.60
N ASP A 64 -15.55 16.60 -7.27
CA ASP A 64 -16.59 17.43 -6.66
C ASP A 64 -16.39 18.92 -6.96
N GLN A 65 -15.14 19.40 -6.97
CA GLN A 65 -14.82 20.77 -7.38
C GLN A 65 -15.10 21.04 -8.86
N ALA A 66 -14.85 20.05 -9.75
CA ALA A 66 -15.18 20.15 -11.15
C ALA A 66 -16.70 20.15 -11.38
N ALA A 67 -17.43 19.29 -10.71
CA ALA A 67 -18.89 19.23 -10.77
C ALA A 67 -19.56 20.51 -10.29
N SER A 68 -19.06 21.13 -9.22
CA SER A 68 -19.59 22.43 -8.71
C SER A 68 -19.39 23.59 -9.67
N ARG A 69 -18.47 23.45 -10.63
CA ARG A 69 -18.21 24.45 -11.70
C ARG A 69 -18.91 24.12 -13.03
N GLY A 70 -19.83 23.14 -13.02
CA GLY A 70 -20.55 22.71 -14.24
C GLY A 70 -19.74 21.81 -15.16
N GLY A 71 -18.70 21.14 -14.64
CA GLY A 71 -17.89 20.20 -15.39
C GLY A 71 -18.64 18.91 -15.73
N ASP A 72 -18.19 18.23 -16.76
CA ASP A 72 -18.74 16.95 -17.27
C ASP A 72 -18.33 15.72 -16.45
N GLY A 73 -17.69 15.92 -15.30
CA GLY A 73 -17.18 14.85 -14.42
C GLY A 73 -15.87 14.23 -14.90
N VAL A 74 -15.19 14.85 -15.86
CA VAL A 74 -13.86 14.46 -16.31
C VAL A 74 -12.80 15.26 -15.57
N ILE A 75 -11.84 14.54 -14.97
CA ILE A 75 -10.68 15.16 -14.28
C ILE A 75 -9.58 15.36 -15.32
N THR A 76 -9.35 16.61 -15.71
CA THR A 76 -8.36 17.02 -16.74
C THR A 76 -7.04 17.53 -16.16
N ILE A 77 -6.81 17.30 -14.86
CA ILE A 77 -5.59 17.72 -14.17
C ILE A 77 -4.43 16.80 -14.53
N SER A 78 -3.23 17.37 -14.70
CA SER A 78 -2.03 16.59 -15.03
C SER A 78 -1.65 15.60 -13.93
N ARG A 79 -1.02 14.47 -14.31
CA ARG A 79 -0.52 13.46 -13.36
C ARG A 79 0.43 14.06 -12.34
N ARG A 80 1.25 15.00 -12.78
CA ARG A 80 2.21 15.71 -11.93
C ARG A 80 1.49 16.54 -10.86
N ASP A 81 0.42 17.23 -11.24
CA ASP A 81 -0.33 18.06 -10.29
C ASP A 81 -1.10 17.18 -9.30
N ILE A 82 -1.68 16.07 -9.75
CA ILE A 82 -2.31 15.10 -8.85
C ILE A 82 -1.28 14.52 -7.88
N SER A 83 -0.08 14.16 -8.35
CA SER A 83 0.97 13.63 -7.47
C SER A 83 1.43 14.65 -6.42
N ASN A 84 1.49 15.92 -6.77
CA ASN A 84 1.80 17.02 -5.84
C ASN A 84 0.69 17.19 -4.78
N ILE A 85 -0.58 17.16 -5.20
CA ILE A 85 -1.74 17.25 -4.29
C ILE A 85 -1.75 16.06 -3.30
N VAL A 86 -1.46 14.88 -3.79
CA VAL A 86 -1.45 13.64 -2.98
C VAL A 86 -0.21 13.55 -2.08
N GLY A 87 0.88 14.22 -2.45
CA GLY A 87 2.17 14.12 -1.77
C GLY A 87 2.83 12.75 -2.01
N THR A 88 2.85 12.29 -3.25
CA THR A 88 3.48 11.02 -3.64
C THR A 88 4.29 11.17 -4.92
N ALA A 89 5.18 10.23 -5.20
CA ALA A 89 5.89 10.20 -6.46
C ALA A 89 4.94 9.91 -7.64
N THR A 90 5.21 10.50 -8.80
CA THR A 90 4.39 10.30 -10.00
C THR A 90 4.30 8.82 -10.41
N GLU A 91 5.37 8.06 -10.21
CA GLU A 91 5.39 6.62 -10.46
C GLU A 91 4.40 5.86 -9.57
N SER A 92 4.40 6.15 -8.27
CA SER A 92 3.46 5.55 -7.31
C SER A 92 2.01 5.94 -7.62
N LEU A 93 1.78 7.20 -8.03
CA LEU A 93 0.47 7.64 -8.51
C LEU A 93 0.04 6.84 -9.72
N ASN A 94 0.88 6.73 -10.75
CA ASN A 94 0.54 6.02 -11.98
C ASN A 94 0.21 4.56 -11.74
N ARG A 95 0.94 3.88 -10.85
CA ARG A 95 0.63 2.51 -10.43
C ARG A 95 -0.76 2.43 -9.80
N THR A 96 -1.04 3.31 -8.83
CA THR A 96 -2.34 3.35 -8.15
C THR A 96 -3.49 3.63 -9.13
N LEU A 97 -3.30 4.53 -10.08
CA LEU A 97 -4.33 4.84 -11.09
C LEU A 97 -4.55 3.67 -12.06
N ALA A 98 -3.49 2.93 -12.41
CA ALA A 98 -3.62 1.70 -13.22
C ALA A 98 -4.45 0.65 -12.47
N ASP A 99 -4.15 0.41 -11.18
CA ASP A 99 -4.93 -0.51 -10.36
C ASP A 99 -6.39 -0.10 -10.24
N PHE A 100 -6.67 1.19 -10.02
CA PHE A 100 -8.04 1.70 -9.96
C PHE A 100 -8.80 1.52 -11.28
N LYS A 101 -8.10 1.62 -12.40
CA LYS A 101 -8.67 1.33 -13.71
C LYS A 101 -9.00 -0.16 -13.87
N ASP A 102 -8.06 -1.03 -13.51
CA ASP A 102 -8.23 -2.48 -13.60
C ASP A 102 -9.33 -2.99 -12.66
N GLU A 103 -9.52 -2.34 -11.52
CA GLU A 103 -10.60 -2.60 -10.57
C GLU A 103 -11.96 -1.99 -11.00
N GLY A 104 -12.01 -1.27 -12.09
CA GLY A 104 -13.23 -0.62 -12.60
C GLY A 104 -13.69 0.59 -11.78
N LEU A 105 -12.78 1.25 -11.06
CA LEU A 105 -13.06 2.46 -10.28
C LEU A 105 -12.97 3.71 -11.14
N LEU A 106 -12.03 3.71 -12.09
CA LEU A 106 -11.73 4.81 -13.00
C LEU A 106 -11.79 4.35 -14.47
N ALA A 107 -12.07 5.28 -15.37
CA ALA A 107 -11.88 5.12 -16.80
C ALA A 107 -11.08 6.30 -17.37
N ILE A 108 -10.41 6.07 -18.50
CA ILE A 108 -9.77 7.13 -19.28
C ILE A 108 -10.86 7.74 -20.16
N ALA A 109 -10.97 9.07 -20.13
CA ALA A 109 -11.91 9.84 -20.94
C ALA A 109 -11.14 10.96 -21.67
N GLY A 110 -10.78 10.73 -22.93
CA GLY A 110 -9.88 11.63 -23.66
C GLY A 110 -8.53 11.77 -22.96
N ASP A 111 -8.14 13.00 -22.65
CA ASP A 111 -6.90 13.32 -21.90
C ASP A 111 -7.07 13.27 -20.38
N GLY A 112 -8.28 12.97 -19.89
CA GLY A 112 -8.64 12.99 -18.47
C GLY A 112 -9.00 11.64 -17.89
N LEU A 113 -9.40 11.69 -16.62
CA LEU A 113 -9.88 10.56 -15.83
C LEU A 113 -11.34 10.78 -15.45
N LYS A 114 -12.13 9.72 -15.51
CA LYS A 114 -13.52 9.70 -15.05
C LYS A 114 -13.70 8.68 -13.94
N ILE A 115 -14.37 9.08 -12.86
CA ILE A 115 -14.77 8.16 -11.80
C ILE A 115 -15.97 7.34 -12.28
N VAL A 116 -15.80 6.02 -12.34
CA VAL A 116 -16.84 5.07 -12.80
C VAL A 116 -17.65 4.53 -11.63
N ASN A 117 -16.96 4.19 -10.53
CA ASN A 117 -17.61 3.62 -9.35
C ASN A 117 -17.25 4.43 -8.10
N ARG A 118 -17.96 5.54 -7.93
CA ARG A 118 -17.77 6.45 -6.78
C ARG A 118 -17.95 5.75 -5.43
N PRO A 119 -19.04 4.98 -5.17
CA PRO A 119 -19.22 4.35 -3.87
C PRO A 119 -18.10 3.40 -3.48
N LYS A 120 -17.53 2.68 -4.44
CA LYS A 120 -16.41 1.78 -4.19
C LYS A 120 -15.12 2.55 -3.93
N LEU A 121 -14.92 3.69 -4.59
CA LEU A 121 -13.78 4.57 -4.35
C LEU A 121 -13.86 5.24 -2.97
N GLU A 122 -15.04 5.64 -2.52
CA GLU A 122 -15.28 6.20 -1.18
C GLU A 122 -15.00 5.19 -0.06
N ARG A 123 -15.29 3.91 -0.27
CA ARG A 123 -14.97 2.84 0.70
C ARG A 123 -13.50 2.67 0.97
N LEU A 124 -12.62 3.10 0.07
CA LEU A 124 -11.17 3.05 0.29
C LEU A 124 -10.70 4.05 1.35
N LEU A 125 -11.53 5.04 1.70
CA LEU A 125 -11.18 6.06 2.70
C LEU A 125 -11.37 5.57 4.15
N HIS A 126 -12.08 4.48 4.32
CA HIS A 126 -12.41 3.85 5.60
C HIS A 126 -11.82 2.44 5.67
#